data_42db4086a80cecff15cd59ff4cce24d3
#
_entry.id   42db4086a80cecff15cd59ff4cce24d3
#
_cell.length_a   1.000
_cell.length_b   1.000
_cell.length_c   1.000
_cell.angle_alpha   90.00
_cell.angle_beta   90.00
_cell.angle_gamma   90.00
#
_symmetry.space_group_name_H-M   'P 1'
#
loop_
_entity.id
_entity.type
_entity.pdbx_description
1 polymer ?
#
loop_
_entity_poly.entity_id
_entity_poly.type
_entity_poly.pdbx_seq_one_letter_code
_entity_poly.pdbx_strand_id
1 'polypeptide(L)'
;MSTQILSDKSVIGDVRKASRSARSRQWTDLDLNLALHPIRQDIIPLKDDVAIKYAVRNLLLTNFYEKPFNLGVGANLRALLFEPADEITKQTLRKNIVRCIKAGEQRVEVVFVNIVDEPDANSYRILVKFRIK
;
A
#
# COMPACT_ATOMS: atom_id res chain seq x y z
N MET A 1 45.42 23.58 16.67
CA MET A 1 43.95 23.44 16.83
C MET A 1 43.68 22.00 17.21
N SER A 2 43.31 21.79 18.47
CA SER A 2 43.06 20.45 19.02
C SER A 2 41.63 20.03 18.74
N THR A 3 41.46 18.99 17.94
CA THR A 3 40.13 18.40 17.68
C THR A 3 39.77 17.54 18.90
N GLN A 4 38.93 18.03 19.79
CA GLN A 4 38.38 17.23 20.87
C GLN A 4 37.31 16.27 20.24
N ILE A 5 37.66 14.98 20.26
CA ILE A 5 36.72 13.91 20.00
C ILE A 5 35.85 13.78 21.24
N LEU A 6 34.60 14.21 21.16
CA LEU A 6 33.60 14.04 22.19
C LEU A 6 33.28 12.56 22.36
N SER A 7 33.94 11.92 23.32
CA SER A 7 33.57 10.59 23.82
C SER A 7 32.58 10.72 24.98
N ASP A 8 31.48 11.40 24.77
CA ASP A 8 30.46 11.51 25.80
C ASP A 8 29.54 10.27 25.73
N LYS A 9 29.66 9.41 26.75
CA LYS A 9 28.84 8.20 26.89
C LYS A 9 27.32 8.49 26.89
N SER A 10 26.92 9.72 27.23
CA SER A 10 25.52 10.15 27.20
C SER A 10 24.99 10.22 25.77
N VAL A 11 25.78 10.78 24.85
CA VAL A 11 25.40 10.90 23.43
C VAL A 11 25.27 9.53 22.76
N ILE A 12 26.15 8.59 23.10
CA ILE A 12 26.08 7.22 22.59
C ILE A 12 24.84 6.49 23.14
N GLY A 13 24.46 6.78 24.38
CA GLY A 13 23.23 6.24 24.99
C GLY A 13 21.98 6.69 24.26
N ASP A 14 21.91 7.97 23.90
CA ASP A 14 20.75 8.55 23.22
C ASP A 14 20.64 8.10 21.76
N VAL A 15 21.76 7.96 21.06
CA VAL A 15 21.79 7.39 19.71
C VAL A 15 21.31 5.92 19.71
N ARG A 16 21.73 5.14 20.73
CA ARG A 16 21.24 3.76 20.86
C ARG A 16 19.75 3.67 21.23
N LYS A 17 19.24 4.63 22.03
CA LYS A 17 17.81 4.73 22.32
C LYS A 17 17.03 5.16 21.08
N ALA A 18 17.51 6.14 20.32
CA ALA A 18 16.91 6.57 19.07
C ALA A 18 16.87 5.43 18.03
N SER A 19 17.96 4.66 17.92
CA SER A 19 17.99 3.50 17.01
C SER A 19 17.10 2.33 17.49
N ARG A 20 16.83 2.21 18.80
CA ARG A 20 15.87 1.23 19.33
C ARG A 20 14.41 1.67 19.17
N SER A 21 14.13 2.96 19.25
CA SER A 21 12.80 3.53 18.99
C SER A 21 12.44 3.50 17.50
N ALA A 22 13.43 3.54 16.61
CA ALA A 22 13.31 3.44 15.17
C ALA A 22 13.19 1.99 14.64
N ARG A 23 13.09 0.97 15.49
CA ARG A 23 12.53 -0.34 15.12
C ARG A 23 11.02 -0.20 14.98
N SER A 24 10.61 0.59 14.00
CA SER A 24 9.26 0.62 13.50
C SER A 24 8.82 -0.81 13.16
N ARG A 25 7.57 -1.10 13.43
CA ARG A 25 6.94 -2.39 13.13
C ARG A 25 7.34 -2.80 11.71
N GLN A 26 8.10 -3.87 11.59
CA GLN A 26 8.50 -4.40 10.29
C GLN A 26 7.32 -5.19 9.73
N TRP A 27 6.72 -4.66 8.69
CA TRP A 27 5.66 -5.34 7.97
C TRP A 27 6.29 -6.27 6.95
N THR A 28 5.87 -7.51 6.94
CA THR A 28 6.34 -8.50 5.95
C THR A 28 5.13 -9.14 5.32
N ASP A 29 5.14 -9.23 3.99
CA ASP A 29 4.05 -9.80 3.20
C ASP A 29 4.62 -10.70 2.10
N LEU A 30 3.77 -11.53 1.50
CA LEU A 30 4.15 -12.44 0.43
C LEU A 30 4.15 -11.71 -0.91
N ASP A 31 5.18 -11.90 -1.72
CA ASP A 31 5.14 -11.47 -3.12
C ASP A 31 4.30 -12.45 -3.94
N LEU A 32 3.15 -11.98 -4.43
CA LEU A 32 2.25 -12.80 -5.26
C LEU A 32 2.80 -13.09 -6.66
N ASN A 33 3.89 -12.45 -7.08
CA ASN A 33 4.62 -12.84 -8.28
C ASN A 33 5.44 -14.12 -8.07
N LEU A 34 5.55 -14.58 -6.81
CA LEU A 34 6.27 -15.81 -6.42
C LEU A 34 7.72 -15.84 -6.91
N ALA A 35 8.37 -14.66 -6.96
CA ALA A 35 9.77 -14.56 -7.35
C ALA A 35 10.66 -15.30 -6.34
N LEU A 36 11.47 -16.24 -6.81
CA LEU A 36 12.36 -17.03 -5.98
C LEU A 36 13.68 -16.30 -5.74
N HIS A 37 14.17 -16.39 -4.52
CA HIS A 37 15.50 -15.91 -4.19
C HIS A 37 16.55 -16.85 -4.79
N PRO A 38 17.52 -16.35 -5.60
CA PRO A 38 18.41 -17.18 -6.38
C PRO A 38 19.29 -18.15 -5.56
N ILE A 39 19.60 -17.77 -4.30
CA ILE A 39 20.47 -18.59 -3.43
C ILE A 39 19.63 -19.45 -2.48
N ARG A 40 18.56 -18.88 -1.87
CA ARG A 40 17.78 -19.56 -0.84
C ARG A 40 16.69 -20.45 -1.42
N GLN A 41 16.35 -20.31 -2.69
CA GLN A 41 15.26 -21.01 -3.37
C GLN A 41 13.90 -20.88 -2.63
N ASP A 42 13.73 -19.78 -1.93
CA ASP A 42 12.52 -19.43 -1.19
C ASP A 42 11.91 -18.16 -1.78
N ILE A 43 10.62 -17.94 -1.53
CA ILE A 43 9.90 -16.76 -2.01
C ILE A 43 10.47 -15.51 -1.34
N ILE A 44 10.73 -14.47 -2.15
CA ILE A 44 11.24 -13.20 -1.65
C ILE A 44 10.14 -12.48 -0.88
N PRO A 45 10.28 -12.23 0.43
CA PRO A 45 9.29 -11.49 1.20
C PRO A 45 9.34 -10.00 0.84
N LEU A 46 8.17 -9.41 0.67
CA LEU A 46 8.02 -7.96 0.59
C LEU A 46 8.05 -7.35 1.99
N LYS A 47 8.72 -6.21 2.16
CA LYS A 47 8.89 -5.58 3.46
C LYS A 47 8.37 -4.15 3.46
N ASP A 48 7.89 -3.74 4.63
CA ASP A 48 7.51 -2.36 4.96
C ASP A 48 6.59 -1.70 3.90
N ASP A 49 7.00 -0.56 3.38
CA ASP A 49 6.23 0.24 2.41
C ASP A 49 5.87 -0.52 1.15
N VAL A 50 6.77 -1.38 0.67
CA VAL A 50 6.54 -2.19 -0.53
C VAL A 50 5.44 -3.20 -0.27
N ALA A 51 5.48 -3.90 0.86
CA ALA A 51 4.45 -4.84 1.27
C ALA A 51 3.07 -4.17 1.31
N ILE A 52 2.97 -3.01 1.95
CA ILE A 52 1.71 -2.26 2.05
C ILE A 52 1.19 -1.80 0.69
N LYS A 53 2.06 -1.31 -0.20
CA LYS A 53 1.68 -0.91 -1.56
C LYS A 53 1.11 -2.09 -2.36
N TYR A 54 1.74 -3.25 -2.25
CA TYR A 54 1.26 -4.47 -2.90
C TYR A 54 -0.06 -4.95 -2.30
N ALA A 55 -0.21 -4.91 -0.98
CA ALA A 55 -1.47 -5.26 -0.31
C ALA A 55 -2.62 -4.37 -0.78
N VAL A 56 -2.43 -3.05 -0.85
CA VAL A 56 -3.43 -2.10 -1.37
C VAL A 56 -3.74 -2.37 -2.84
N ARG A 57 -2.72 -2.61 -3.67
CA ARG A 57 -2.92 -2.95 -5.09
C ARG A 57 -3.76 -4.23 -5.26
N ASN A 58 -3.40 -5.28 -4.55
CA ASN A 58 -4.11 -6.56 -4.62
C ASN A 58 -5.56 -6.42 -4.16
N LEU A 59 -5.78 -5.66 -3.09
CA LEU A 59 -7.11 -5.37 -2.57
C LEU A 59 -7.99 -4.62 -3.59
N LEU A 60 -7.43 -3.65 -4.31
CA LEU A 60 -8.14 -2.90 -5.35
C LEU A 60 -8.45 -3.76 -6.58
N LEU A 61 -7.57 -4.71 -6.92
CA LEU A 61 -7.78 -5.61 -8.04
C LEU A 61 -8.73 -6.77 -7.73
N THR A 62 -9.04 -7.00 -6.45
CA THR A 62 -9.99 -8.02 -6.02
C THR A 62 -11.43 -7.54 -6.26
N ASN A 63 -12.24 -8.38 -6.89
CA ASN A 63 -13.67 -8.12 -7.04
C ASN A 63 -14.47 -8.67 -5.85
N PHE A 64 -15.73 -8.26 -5.73
CA PHE A 64 -16.63 -8.88 -4.76
C PHE A 64 -16.77 -10.37 -5.04
N TYR A 65 -16.94 -11.15 -3.98
CA TYR A 65 -17.11 -12.61 -4.01
C TYR A 65 -15.87 -13.43 -4.41
N GLU A 66 -14.72 -12.79 -4.76
CA GLU A 66 -13.49 -13.52 -5.07
C GLU A 66 -12.77 -14.03 -3.81
N LYS A 67 -12.92 -13.34 -2.67
CA LYS A 67 -12.23 -13.71 -1.42
C LYS A 67 -13.10 -14.68 -0.60
N PRO A 68 -12.69 -15.94 -0.41
CA PRO A 68 -13.38 -16.89 0.45
C PRO A 68 -13.49 -16.35 1.89
N PHE A 69 -14.61 -16.60 2.53
CA PHE A 69 -14.93 -16.18 3.91
C PHE A 69 -15.07 -14.67 4.14
N ASN A 70 -14.83 -13.83 3.12
CA ASN A 70 -15.04 -12.39 3.21
C ASN A 70 -15.50 -11.81 1.87
N LEU A 71 -16.72 -12.14 1.49
CA LEU A 71 -17.28 -11.85 0.17
C LEU A 71 -17.49 -10.35 -0.13
N GLY A 72 -17.51 -9.52 0.92
CA GLY A 72 -17.67 -8.07 0.80
C GLY A 72 -16.36 -7.29 0.59
N VAL A 73 -15.22 -7.95 0.66
CA VAL A 73 -13.90 -7.32 0.43
C VAL A 73 -13.61 -7.26 -1.06
N GLY A 74 -13.24 -6.08 -1.51
CA GLY A 74 -12.88 -5.79 -2.89
C GLY A 74 -13.41 -4.43 -3.33
N ALA A 75 -12.84 -3.88 -4.39
CA ALA A 75 -13.25 -2.59 -4.93
C ALA A 75 -14.26 -2.74 -6.08
N ASN A 76 -14.38 -3.94 -6.65
CA ASN A 76 -15.24 -4.25 -7.79
C ASN A 76 -15.07 -3.27 -8.97
N LEU A 77 -13.82 -2.87 -9.23
CA LEU A 77 -13.53 -1.86 -10.24
C LEU A 77 -13.90 -2.33 -11.65
N ARG A 78 -13.75 -3.64 -11.92
CA ARG A 78 -14.03 -4.21 -13.24
C ARG A 78 -15.48 -4.02 -13.67
N ALA A 79 -16.43 -4.12 -12.77
CA ALA A 79 -17.85 -3.91 -13.09
C ALA A 79 -18.12 -2.50 -13.58
N LEU A 80 -17.41 -1.49 -13.03
CA LEU A 80 -17.59 -0.09 -13.37
C LEU A 80 -16.85 0.34 -14.65
N LEU A 81 -15.94 -0.50 -15.17
CA LEU A 81 -15.23 -0.21 -16.43
C LEU A 81 -16.13 -0.32 -17.67
N PHE A 82 -17.30 -0.95 -17.53
CA PHE A 82 -18.29 -1.07 -18.62
C PHE A 82 -19.39 0.00 -18.52
N GLU A 83 -19.39 0.82 -17.47
CA GLU A 83 -20.29 1.94 -17.32
C GLU A 83 -19.79 3.16 -18.14
N PRO A 84 -20.71 4.06 -18.54
CA PRO A 84 -20.32 5.28 -19.24
C PRO A 84 -19.29 6.10 -18.44
N ALA A 85 -18.34 6.71 -19.16
CA ALA A 85 -17.28 7.52 -18.56
C ALA A 85 -17.80 8.91 -18.15
N ASP A 86 -18.72 8.94 -17.18
CA ASP A 86 -19.30 10.16 -16.66
C ASP A 86 -18.79 10.49 -15.24
N GLU A 87 -19.16 11.66 -14.73
CA GLU A 87 -18.74 12.10 -13.40
C GLU A 87 -19.36 11.24 -12.28
N ILE A 88 -20.53 10.66 -12.53
CA ILE A 88 -21.23 9.78 -11.57
C ILE A 88 -20.42 8.49 -11.40
N THR A 89 -19.98 7.89 -12.49
CA THR A 89 -19.12 6.70 -12.48
C THR A 89 -17.79 6.97 -11.78
N LYS A 90 -17.13 8.13 -12.02
CA LYS A 90 -15.91 8.54 -11.31
C LYS A 90 -16.13 8.69 -9.81
N GLN A 91 -17.24 9.28 -9.39
CA GLN A 91 -17.57 9.41 -7.96
C GLN A 91 -17.83 8.04 -7.31
N THR A 92 -18.49 7.13 -8.03
CA THR A 92 -18.75 5.78 -7.57
C THR A 92 -17.44 4.98 -7.44
N LEU A 93 -16.55 5.06 -8.43
CA LEU A 93 -15.19 4.49 -8.38
C LEU A 93 -14.44 5.01 -7.14
N ARG A 94 -14.43 6.33 -6.93
CA ARG A 94 -13.75 6.94 -5.78
C ARG A 94 -14.30 6.43 -4.45
N LYS A 95 -15.62 6.37 -4.29
CA LYS A 95 -16.27 5.84 -3.08
C LYS A 95 -15.91 4.38 -2.84
N ASN A 96 -15.93 3.54 -3.88
CA ASN A 96 -15.61 2.13 -3.78
C ASN A 96 -14.14 1.91 -3.39
N ILE A 97 -13.21 2.66 -3.98
CA ILE A 97 -11.78 2.60 -3.64
C ILE A 97 -11.56 2.95 -2.16
N VAL A 98 -12.10 4.08 -1.71
CA VAL A 98 -11.92 4.52 -0.31
C VAL A 98 -12.53 3.52 0.67
N ARG A 99 -13.74 3.01 0.39
CA ARG A 99 -14.40 2.00 1.21
C ARG A 99 -13.59 0.71 1.28
N CYS A 100 -13.12 0.24 0.14
CA CYS A 100 -12.36 -1.00 0.02
C CYS A 100 -11.06 -0.93 0.83
N ILE A 101 -10.28 0.14 0.68
CA ILE A 101 -9.02 0.31 1.42
C ILE A 101 -9.29 0.42 2.92
N LYS A 102 -10.28 1.22 3.35
CA LYS A 102 -10.63 1.34 4.78
C LYS A 102 -11.04 0.02 5.43
N ALA A 103 -11.76 -0.83 4.68
CA ALA A 103 -12.23 -2.11 5.18
C ALA A 103 -11.16 -3.20 5.15
N GLY A 104 -10.29 -3.19 4.13
CA GLY A 104 -9.36 -4.28 3.88
C GLY A 104 -7.94 -4.04 4.38
N GLU A 105 -7.50 -2.77 4.52
CA GLU A 105 -6.13 -2.42 4.91
C GLU A 105 -6.12 -1.35 6.01
N GLN A 106 -6.04 -1.81 7.27
CA GLN A 106 -6.09 -0.92 8.44
C GLN A 106 -4.80 -0.14 8.69
N ARG A 107 -3.70 -0.57 8.08
CA ARG A 107 -2.37 0.07 8.22
C ARG A 107 -2.26 1.38 7.45
N VAL A 108 -3.21 1.66 6.56
CA VAL A 108 -3.17 2.86 5.71
C VAL A 108 -4.37 3.76 5.96
N GLU A 109 -4.15 5.04 5.71
CA GLU A 109 -5.17 6.07 5.66
C GLU A 109 -5.16 6.73 4.28
N VAL A 110 -6.27 6.67 3.59
CA VAL A 110 -6.40 7.28 2.25
C VAL A 110 -6.46 8.79 2.41
N VAL A 111 -5.51 9.48 1.79
CA VAL A 111 -5.44 10.95 1.78
C VAL A 111 -6.19 11.52 0.58
N PHE A 112 -5.99 10.92 -0.59
CA PHE A 112 -6.53 11.46 -1.84
C PHE A 112 -6.65 10.38 -2.91
N VAL A 113 -7.74 10.43 -3.68
CA VAL A 113 -7.96 9.58 -4.86
C VAL A 113 -8.26 10.48 -6.05
N ASN A 114 -7.40 10.44 -7.06
CA ASN A 114 -7.61 11.11 -8.33
C ASN A 114 -7.91 10.10 -9.43
N ILE A 115 -8.93 10.38 -10.23
CA ILE A 115 -9.34 9.54 -11.34
C ILE A 115 -9.39 10.44 -12.58
N VAL A 116 -8.59 10.09 -13.57
CA VAL A 116 -8.49 10.78 -14.84
C VAL A 116 -8.93 9.82 -15.94
N ASP A 117 -9.85 10.26 -16.80
CA ASP A 117 -10.19 9.49 -18.00
C ASP A 117 -9.13 9.71 -19.05
N GLU A 118 -8.86 8.66 -19.77
CA GLU A 118 -8.05 8.65 -20.99
C GLU A 118 -8.96 8.17 -22.13
N PRO A 119 -9.73 9.08 -22.75
CA PRO A 119 -10.73 8.72 -23.75
C PRO A 119 -10.12 8.03 -24.98
N ASP A 120 -8.90 8.42 -25.37
CA ASP A 120 -8.19 7.81 -26.50
C ASP A 120 -7.81 6.36 -26.25
N ALA A 121 -7.57 6.00 -24.99
CA ALA A 121 -7.23 4.64 -24.56
C ALA A 121 -8.44 3.85 -24.01
N ASN A 122 -9.62 4.47 -23.94
CA ASN A 122 -10.81 3.93 -23.30
C ASN A 122 -10.51 3.36 -21.90
N SER A 123 -9.77 4.11 -21.12
CA SER A 123 -9.25 3.68 -19.81
C SER A 123 -9.33 4.77 -18.76
N TYR A 124 -9.25 4.34 -17.49
CA TYR A 124 -9.13 5.24 -16.34
C TYR A 124 -7.75 5.13 -15.73
N ARG A 125 -7.09 6.26 -15.51
CA ARG A 125 -5.89 6.34 -14.69
C ARG A 125 -6.27 6.70 -13.27
N ILE A 126 -6.04 5.78 -12.34
CA ILE A 126 -6.38 5.95 -10.93
C ILE A 126 -5.10 6.16 -10.12
N LEU A 127 -4.99 7.33 -9.47
CA LEU A 127 -3.90 7.65 -8.56
C LEU A 127 -4.43 7.69 -7.12
N VAL A 128 -3.93 6.81 -6.28
CA VAL A 128 -4.29 6.75 -4.86
C VAL A 128 -3.11 7.21 -4.03
N LYS A 129 -3.29 8.27 -3.25
CA LYS A 129 -2.34 8.72 -2.22
C LYS A 129 -2.83 8.26 -0.86
N PHE A 130 -1.98 7.58 -0.12
CA PHE A 130 -2.27 7.14 1.24
C PHE A 130 -1.06 7.37 2.15
N ARG A 131 -1.33 7.42 3.44
CA ARG A 131 -0.32 7.52 4.50
C ARG A 131 -0.34 6.22 5.30
N ILE A 132 0.83 5.73 5.67
CA ILE A 132 1.01 4.59 6.56
C ILE A 132 0.92 5.10 8.00
N LYS A 133 0.17 4.38 8.85
CA LYS A 133 -0.03 4.71 10.27
C LYS A 133 1.12 4.21 11.14
#